data_2d9c444f135398eb179801febb2e3f2e
#
_entry.id   2d9c444f135398eb179801febb2e3f2e
#
_cell.length_a   1.000
_cell.length_b   1.000
_cell.length_c   1.000
_cell.angle_alpha   90.00
_cell.angle_beta   90.00
_cell.angle_gamma   90.00
#
_symmetry.space_group_name_H-M   'P 1'
#
loop_
_entity.id
_entity.type
_entity.pdbx_description
1 polymer ?
#
loop_
_entity_poly.entity_id
_entity_poly.type
_entity_poly.pdbx_seq_one_letter_code
_entity_poly.pdbx_strand_id
1 'polypeptide(L)'
;MSIHTEFYKDINFGGAVDTFDSNWRYFWIKFGSSFSNEISSFRSHAYNGAGGNCYAMTDNNFLGNYASLNMGNGTTSWWSYVGSNLNDDIESAIMVNRSANETMLELKDLISADFAAGMDEKLAGTQVSREGDPKVYTTFWPGYDPTKNFVSIEQNLHVTLDWWPDYEAQVRYDVYLYLDGNGHINGYVAWVYVWVEGGIFSSHIFNELQPKLVAGASTLTEKIQSKLSLFSAFHFNGLYLLPGPKPSNSFGDIGDTKSNSTLVLVP
;
A
#
# COMPACT_ATOMS: atom_id res chain seq x y z
N MET A 1 -3.06 0.91 24.57
CA MET A 1 -2.42 1.69 23.50
C MET A 1 -3.45 2.59 22.90
N SER A 2 -3.14 3.86 22.68
CA SER A 2 -4.01 4.76 21.92
C SER A 2 -3.17 5.82 21.20
N ILE A 3 -3.65 6.27 20.06
CA ILE A 3 -3.10 7.38 19.31
C ILE A 3 -4.15 8.49 19.30
N HIS A 4 -3.68 9.69 19.55
CA HIS A 4 -4.43 10.93 19.39
C HIS A 4 -3.85 11.72 18.24
N THR A 5 -4.67 12.13 17.28
CA THR A 5 -4.24 12.90 16.11
C THR A 5 -5.15 14.09 15.89
N GLU A 6 -4.54 15.23 15.61
CA GLU A 6 -5.20 16.48 15.27
C GLU A 6 -4.77 16.94 13.89
N PHE A 7 -5.74 17.23 13.02
CA PHE A 7 -5.55 17.76 11.68
C PHE A 7 -6.05 19.21 11.62
N TYR A 8 -5.25 20.10 11.08
CA TYR A 8 -5.48 21.53 11.06
C TYR A 8 -5.55 22.06 9.64
N LYS A 9 -6.47 23.01 9.39
CA LYS A 9 -6.63 23.61 8.08
C LYS A 9 -5.47 24.52 7.70
N ASP A 10 -4.88 25.23 8.68
CA ASP A 10 -3.80 26.16 8.42
C ASP A 10 -2.44 25.56 8.85
N ILE A 11 -1.37 26.16 8.33
CA ILE A 11 0.00 25.87 8.77
C ILE A 11 0.18 26.22 10.26
N ASN A 12 1.21 25.62 10.87
CA ASN A 12 1.56 25.87 12.28
C ASN A 12 0.42 25.61 13.27
N PHE A 13 -0.41 24.60 12.97
CA PHE A 13 -1.54 24.17 13.82
C PHE A 13 -2.60 25.25 14.02
N GLY A 14 -2.81 26.09 13.00
CA GLY A 14 -3.83 27.11 12.97
C GLY A 14 -5.15 26.65 12.36
N GLY A 15 -6.13 27.56 12.35
CA GLY A 15 -7.44 27.33 11.74
C GLY A 15 -8.32 26.34 12.50
N ALA A 16 -9.27 25.77 11.78
CA ALA A 16 -10.13 24.73 12.33
C ALA A 16 -9.36 23.43 12.51
N VAL A 17 -9.71 22.66 13.54
CA VAL A 17 -9.10 21.37 13.88
C VAL A 17 -10.14 20.25 13.85
N ASP A 18 -9.75 19.11 13.29
CA ASP A 18 -10.47 17.85 13.44
C ASP A 18 -9.59 16.86 14.23
N THR A 19 -10.19 16.12 15.17
CA THR A 19 -9.47 15.38 16.20
C THR A 19 -9.95 13.94 16.26
N PHE A 20 -9.01 13.01 16.28
CA PHE A 20 -9.30 11.57 16.29
C PHE A 20 -8.51 10.87 17.39
N ASP A 21 -9.20 9.98 18.10
CA ASP A 21 -8.63 9.07 19.10
C ASP A 21 -8.86 7.63 18.68
N SER A 22 -7.84 6.79 18.75
CA SER A 22 -7.98 5.37 18.44
C SER A 22 -7.12 4.48 19.31
N ASN A 23 -7.72 3.42 19.85
CA ASN A 23 -7.06 2.29 20.50
C ASN A 23 -7.03 1.03 19.63
N TRP A 24 -7.54 1.09 18.42
CA TRP A 24 -7.56 -0.01 17.46
C TRP A 24 -6.20 -0.15 16.77
N ARG A 25 -5.87 -1.34 16.26
CA ARG A 25 -4.64 -1.59 15.49
C ARG A 25 -4.58 -0.66 14.28
N TYR A 26 -5.69 -0.54 13.55
CA TYR A 26 -5.89 0.40 12.47
C TYR A 26 -7.11 1.26 12.74
N PHE A 27 -7.01 2.53 12.44
CA PHE A 27 -8.13 3.45 12.41
C PHE A 27 -8.07 4.28 11.12
N TRP A 28 -9.12 4.18 10.34
CA TRP A 28 -9.24 4.74 9.00
C TRP A 28 -10.10 5.99 9.05
N ILE A 29 -9.60 7.08 8.45
CA ILE A 29 -10.27 8.37 8.42
C ILE A 29 -10.47 8.75 6.97
N LYS A 30 -11.71 9.02 6.56
CA LYS A 30 -12.05 9.79 5.37
C LYS A 30 -12.53 11.14 5.82
N PHE A 31 -11.85 12.19 5.39
CA PHE A 31 -12.26 13.53 5.76
C PHE A 31 -13.57 13.91 5.06
N GLY A 32 -14.49 14.51 5.81
CA GLY A 32 -15.70 15.10 5.24
C GLY A 32 -15.36 16.36 4.43
N SER A 33 -16.32 16.85 3.64
CA SER A 33 -16.15 18.00 2.72
C SER A 33 -15.62 19.27 3.37
N SER A 34 -15.72 19.40 4.70
CA SER A 34 -15.19 20.54 5.44
C SER A 34 -13.70 20.45 5.76
N PHE A 35 -13.09 19.26 5.63
CA PHE A 35 -11.66 19.02 5.90
C PHE A 35 -10.94 18.36 4.73
N SER A 36 -11.65 17.68 3.84
CA SER A 36 -11.08 17.13 2.61
C SER A 36 -10.49 18.27 1.76
N ASN A 37 -9.23 18.12 1.36
CA ASN A 37 -8.50 19.15 0.61
C ASN A 37 -8.33 20.50 1.34
N GLU A 38 -8.24 20.48 2.66
CA GLU A 38 -8.11 21.68 3.48
C GLU A 38 -7.03 21.56 4.57
N ILE A 39 -6.31 20.42 4.62
CA ILE A 39 -5.36 20.13 5.70
C ILE A 39 -3.97 20.62 5.31
N SER A 40 -3.40 21.48 6.15
CA SER A 40 -2.06 22.08 5.97
C SER A 40 -1.05 21.65 7.02
N SER A 41 -1.49 21.20 8.19
CA SER A 41 -0.64 20.69 9.26
C SER A 41 -1.34 19.62 10.10
N PHE A 42 -0.59 18.75 10.74
CA PHE A 42 -1.13 17.76 11.68
C PHE A 42 -0.11 17.32 12.70
N ARG A 43 -0.59 16.83 13.83
CA ARG A 43 0.26 16.23 14.87
C ARG A 43 -0.42 15.01 15.47
N SER A 44 0.40 14.05 15.91
CA SER A 44 -0.07 12.82 16.54
C SER A 44 0.73 12.54 17.81
N HIS A 45 0.06 11.99 18.81
CA HIS A 45 0.66 11.54 20.06
C HIS A 45 0.29 10.08 20.33
N ALA A 46 1.27 9.25 20.70
CA ALA A 46 1.04 7.87 21.10
C ALA A 46 1.07 7.75 22.62
N TYR A 47 -0.06 7.36 23.20
CA TYR A 47 -0.19 7.11 24.66
C TYR A 47 0.00 5.63 24.95
N ASN A 48 0.98 5.29 25.75
CA ASN A 48 1.26 3.94 26.24
C ASN A 48 1.46 2.88 25.14
N GLY A 49 2.46 2.05 25.26
CA GLY A 49 2.76 0.95 24.34
C GLY A 49 4.00 1.17 23.49
N ALA A 50 4.06 0.56 22.34
CA ALA A 50 5.22 0.58 21.45
C ALA A 50 5.28 1.79 20.50
N GLY A 51 4.33 2.72 20.63
CA GLY A 51 4.20 3.86 19.73
C GLY A 51 3.19 3.63 18.63
N GLY A 52 3.25 4.44 17.58
CA GLY A 52 2.31 4.38 16.47
C GLY A 52 2.78 5.14 15.22
N ASN A 53 1.99 5.02 14.19
CA ASN A 53 2.16 5.78 12.95
C ASN A 53 0.85 6.48 12.59
N CYS A 54 0.97 7.65 11.99
CA CYS A 54 -0.12 8.32 11.30
C CYS A 54 0.31 8.62 9.88
N TYR A 55 -0.54 8.29 8.92
CA TYR A 55 -0.35 8.56 7.49
C TYR A 55 -1.49 9.42 7.01
N ALA A 56 -1.20 10.59 6.43
CA ALA A 56 -2.15 11.48 5.81
C ALA A 56 -1.94 11.44 4.29
N MET A 57 -2.99 11.16 3.52
CA MET A 57 -2.93 10.79 2.11
C MET A 57 -3.78 11.69 1.24
N THR A 58 -3.32 11.94 0.01
CA THR A 58 -3.99 12.83 -0.96
C THR A 58 -5.20 12.20 -1.64
N ASP A 59 -5.43 10.90 -1.50
CA ASP A 59 -6.56 10.22 -2.14
C ASP A 59 -7.54 9.71 -1.07
N ASN A 60 -8.83 9.92 -1.29
CA ASN A 60 -9.89 9.45 -0.40
C ASN A 60 -10.01 7.91 -0.32
N ASN A 61 -9.27 7.19 -1.16
CA ASN A 61 -9.16 5.74 -1.18
C ASN A 61 -7.91 5.22 -0.44
N PHE A 62 -7.27 6.06 0.37
CA PHE A 62 -6.04 5.72 1.10
C PHE A 62 -4.86 5.40 0.17
N LEU A 63 -4.82 6.07 -0.98
CA LEU A 63 -3.77 5.99 -1.99
C LEU A 63 -3.14 7.38 -2.21
N GLY A 64 -2.29 7.48 -3.23
CA GLY A 64 -1.65 8.74 -3.61
C GLY A 64 -0.41 9.04 -2.79
N ASN A 65 -0.01 10.29 -2.79
CA ASN A 65 1.07 10.78 -1.96
C ASN A 65 0.66 10.83 -0.50
N TYR A 66 1.61 10.68 0.41
CA TYR A 66 1.33 10.73 1.84
C TYR A 66 2.42 11.48 2.62
N ALA A 67 2.01 12.07 3.74
CA ALA A 67 2.91 12.45 4.83
C ALA A 67 2.71 11.48 6.00
N SER A 68 3.80 11.05 6.62
CA SER A 68 3.72 10.15 7.79
C SER A 68 4.33 10.76 9.04
N LEU A 69 3.82 10.34 10.19
CA LEU A 69 4.40 10.56 11.50
C LEU A 69 4.68 9.21 12.14
N ASN A 70 5.88 9.07 12.72
CA ASN A 70 6.26 7.93 13.52
C ASN A 70 6.43 8.40 14.98
N MET A 71 5.61 7.88 15.87
CA MET A 71 5.62 8.21 17.29
C MET A 71 6.20 7.05 18.09
N GLY A 72 7.19 7.33 18.93
CA GLY A 72 7.58 6.43 20.01
C GLY A 72 6.53 6.43 21.14
N ASN A 73 6.69 5.54 22.10
CA ASN A 73 5.83 5.51 23.29
C ASN A 73 5.90 6.83 24.07
N GLY A 74 4.74 7.42 24.34
CA GLY A 74 4.63 8.69 25.06
C GLY A 74 5.17 9.90 24.32
N THR A 75 5.36 9.81 23.00
CA THR A 75 5.91 10.93 22.22
C THR A 75 4.89 11.53 21.26
N THR A 76 5.13 12.79 20.91
CA THR A 76 4.40 13.53 19.87
C THR A 76 5.30 13.74 18.68
N SER A 77 4.74 13.54 17.49
CA SER A 77 5.35 13.90 16.21
C SER A 77 4.42 14.82 15.44
N TRP A 78 4.95 15.67 14.56
CA TRP A 78 4.14 16.65 13.85
C TRP A 78 4.73 17.08 12.50
N TRP A 79 3.83 17.56 11.65
CA TRP A 79 4.12 18.40 10.50
C TRP A 79 3.48 19.77 10.74
N SER A 80 4.29 20.82 10.95
CA SER A 80 3.79 22.19 11.03
C SER A 80 3.36 22.74 9.67
N TYR A 81 3.85 22.12 8.58
CA TYR A 81 3.45 22.30 7.20
C TYR A 81 3.74 21.03 6.42
N VAL A 82 2.72 20.46 5.79
CA VAL A 82 2.83 19.19 5.06
C VAL A 82 3.57 19.32 3.71
N GLY A 83 3.95 20.54 3.31
CA GLY A 83 4.62 20.82 2.05
C GLY A 83 3.65 21.09 0.90
N SER A 84 4.11 21.79 -0.14
CA SER A 84 3.28 22.25 -1.24
C SER A 84 2.58 21.14 -2.03
N ASN A 85 3.13 19.92 -2.00
CA ASN A 85 2.60 18.77 -2.74
C ASN A 85 1.45 18.06 -2.01
N LEU A 86 1.21 18.41 -0.73
CA LEU A 86 0.19 17.78 0.12
C LEU A 86 -0.75 18.80 0.73
N ASN A 87 -0.35 20.09 0.70
CA ASN A 87 -1.14 21.17 1.26
C ASN A 87 -2.47 21.32 0.50
N ASP A 88 -3.55 21.33 1.26
CA ASP A 88 -4.91 21.41 0.72
C ASP A 88 -5.26 20.30 -0.29
N ASP A 89 -4.62 19.12 -0.14
CA ASP A 89 -4.86 17.95 -0.99
C ASP A 89 -5.06 16.65 -0.17
N ILE A 90 -5.01 16.72 1.15
CA ILE A 90 -5.20 15.54 2.03
C ILE A 90 -6.69 15.23 2.14
N GLU A 91 -7.06 13.99 1.76
CA GLU A 91 -8.44 13.50 1.75
C GLU A 91 -8.70 12.34 2.73
N SER A 92 -7.64 11.63 3.14
CA SER A 92 -7.76 10.50 4.06
C SER A 92 -6.57 10.37 4.98
N ALA A 93 -6.72 9.59 6.06
CA ALA A 93 -5.62 9.24 6.95
C ALA A 93 -5.78 7.85 7.55
N ILE A 94 -4.66 7.27 7.99
CA ILE A 94 -4.61 6.01 8.72
C ILE A 94 -3.80 6.21 9.98
N MET A 95 -4.35 5.83 11.12
CA MET A 95 -3.63 5.74 12.39
C MET A 95 -3.38 4.28 12.72
N VAL A 96 -2.14 3.94 13.08
CA VAL A 96 -1.71 2.56 13.35
C VAL A 96 -1.06 2.49 14.73
N ASN A 97 -1.65 1.73 15.64
CA ASN A 97 -1.04 1.39 16.92
C ASN A 97 -0.03 0.27 16.74
N ARG A 98 1.22 0.50 17.11
CA ARG A 98 2.31 -0.47 16.97
C ARG A 98 2.42 -1.38 18.18
N SER A 99 3.03 -2.55 18.00
CA SER A 99 3.37 -3.50 19.05
C SER A 99 4.88 -3.50 19.33
N ALA A 100 5.29 -3.90 20.51
CA ALA A 100 6.69 -4.15 20.79
C ALA A 100 7.18 -5.38 19.98
N ASN A 101 8.48 -5.40 19.69
CA ASN A 101 9.16 -6.52 19.02
C ASN A 101 8.62 -6.86 17.62
N GLU A 102 8.12 -5.88 16.90
CA GLU A 102 7.68 -6.06 15.51
C GLU A 102 8.88 -6.32 14.58
N THR A 103 8.68 -7.25 13.63
CA THR A 103 9.58 -7.41 12.47
C THR A 103 8.98 -6.71 11.28
N MET A 104 9.76 -5.86 10.63
CA MET A 104 9.34 -5.09 9.45
C MET A 104 10.10 -5.52 8.22
N LEU A 105 9.38 -5.85 7.15
CA LEU A 105 9.92 -6.29 5.87
C LEU A 105 9.38 -5.40 4.76
N GLU A 106 10.25 -4.90 3.90
CA GLU A 106 9.84 -4.17 2.71
C GLU A 106 9.32 -5.14 1.65
N LEU A 107 8.07 -5.00 1.28
CA LEU A 107 7.42 -5.92 0.34
C LEU A 107 8.02 -5.84 -1.06
N LYS A 108 8.48 -4.66 -1.48
CA LYS A 108 9.18 -4.49 -2.76
C LYS A 108 10.39 -5.41 -2.83
N ASP A 109 11.22 -5.42 -1.82
CA ASP A 109 12.43 -6.26 -1.77
C ASP A 109 12.10 -7.75 -1.75
N LEU A 110 10.96 -8.10 -1.16
CA LEU A 110 10.53 -9.49 -1.03
C LEU A 110 9.94 -10.06 -2.34
N ILE A 111 9.27 -9.23 -3.15
CA ILE A 111 8.38 -9.68 -4.22
C ILE A 111 8.85 -9.25 -5.62
N SER A 112 9.38 -8.02 -5.79
CA SER A 112 9.51 -7.40 -7.11
C SER A 112 10.40 -8.17 -8.09
N ALA A 113 11.57 -8.64 -7.64
CA ALA A 113 12.52 -9.32 -8.53
C ALA A 113 11.96 -10.64 -9.07
N ASP A 114 11.36 -11.45 -8.22
CA ASP A 114 10.78 -12.74 -8.62
C ASP A 114 9.52 -12.57 -9.46
N PHE A 115 8.72 -11.54 -9.16
CA PHE A 115 7.56 -11.19 -9.96
C PHE A 115 7.99 -10.75 -11.37
N ALA A 116 8.96 -9.84 -11.47
CA ALA A 116 9.49 -9.35 -12.75
C ALA A 116 10.04 -10.51 -13.60
N ALA A 117 10.89 -11.35 -13.02
CA ALA A 117 11.44 -12.51 -13.72
C ALA A 117 10.36 -13.49 -14.18
N GLY A 118 9.35 -13.74 -13.35
CA GLY A 118 8.21 -14.58 -13.71
C GLY A 118 7.35 -14.01 -14.83
N MET A 119 7.17 -12.70 -14.86
CA MET A 119 6.47 -12.02 -15.96
C MET A 119 7.27 -12.09 -17.26
N ASP A 120 8.58 -11.79 -17.22
CA ASP A 120 9.46 -11.86 -18.40
C ASP A 120 9.46 -13.27 -19.00
N GLU A 121 9.49 -14.32 -18.17
CA GLU A 121 9.38 -15.71 -18.61
C GLU A 121 8.05 -15.99 -19.34
N LYS A 122 6.94 -15.49 -18.79
CA LYS A 122 5.59 -15.71 -19.36
C LYS A 122 5.33 -14.90 -20.63
N LEU A 123 5.95 -13.73 -20.75
CA LEU A 123 5.81 -12.85 -21.91
C LEU A 123 6.81 -13.19 -23.02
N ALA A 124 7.81 -14.01 -22.76
CA ALA A 124 8.83 -14.39 -23.74
C ALA A 124 8.20 -14.98 -25.03
N GLY A 125 8.63 -14.48 -26.17
CA GLY A 125 8.10 -14.88 -27.49
C GLY A 125 6.71 -14.37 -27.83
N THR A 126 6.16 -13.45 -27.04
CA THR A 126 4.93 -12.70 -27.35
C THR A 126 5.27 -11.29 -27.84
N GLN A 127 4.26 -10.56 -28.32
CA GLN A 127 4.36 -9.14 -28.67
C GLN A 127 4.19 -8.20 -27.47
N VAL A 128 4.32 -8.73 -26.23
CA VAL A 128 4.13 -7.98 -25.00
C VAL A 128 5.41 -8.02 -24.17
N SER A 129 5.81 -6.88 -23.67
CA SER A 129 6.95 -6.72 -22.76
C SER A 129 6.55 -5.96 -21.50
N ARG A 130 7.30 -6.16 -20.43
CA ARG A 130 7.16 -5.29 -19.24
C ARG A 130 7.74 -3.91 -19.51
N GLU A 131 7.12 -2.91 -18.90
CA GLU A 131 7.63 -1.54 -18.86
C GLU A 131 7.90 -1.13 -17.41
N GLY A 132 9.15 -0.84 -17.13
CA GLY A 132 9.62 -0.45 -15.78
C GLY A 132 9.55 -1.56 -14.74
N ASP A 133 9.81 -1.17 -13.51
CA ASP A 133 9.73 -2.07 -12.34
C ASP A 133 8.29 -2.24 -11.83
N PRO A 134 7.95 -3.41 -11.25
CA PRO A 134 6.67 -3.59 -10.58
C PRO A 134 6.50 -2.61 -9.42
N LYS A 135 5.31 -2.03 -9.31
CA LYS A 135 4.91 -1.25 -8.14
C LYS A 135 4.27 -2.20 -7.13
N VAL A 136 4.76 -2.18 -5.89
CA VAL A 136 4.24 -3.02 -4.80
C VAL A 136 3.75 -2.11 -3.69
N TYR A 137 2.46 -2.14 -3.42
CA TYR A 137 1.84 -1.22 -2.47
C TYR A 137 0.67 -1.85 -1.71
N THR A 138 0.37 -1.29 -0.55
CA THR A 138 -0.77 -1.69 0.26
C THR A 138 -2.06 -1.16 -0.37
N THR A 139 -3.06 -2.03 -0.50
CA THR A 139 -4.36 -1.64 -1.03
C THR A 139 -5.37 -1.53 0.11
N PHE A 140 -5.91 -0.32 0.26
CA PHE A 140 -6.93 0.00 1.26
C PHE A 140 -8.22 0.40 0.54
N TRP A 141 -8.94 -0.56 -0.02
CA TRP A 141 -10.15 -0.26 -0.79
C TRP A 141 -11.34 0.06 0.10
N PRO A 142 -12.10 1.13 -0.20
CA PRO A 142 -13.39 1.35 0.42
C PRO A 142 -14.31 0.15 0.16
N GLY A 143 -14.82 -0.45 1.23
CA GLY A 143 -15.66 -1.65 1.15
C GLY A 143 -14.92 -2.96 1.35
N TYR A 144 -13.60 -2.97 1.35
CA TYR A 144 -12.84 -4.08 1.90
C TYR A 144 -12.87 -4.02 3.43
N ASP A 145 -12.93 -5.18 4.02
CA ASP A 145 -12.74 -5.35 5.44
C ASP A 145 -11.35 -4.82 5.83
N PRO A 146 -11.24 -3.75 6.65
CA PRO A 146 -9.95 -3.17 7.03
C PRO A 146 -9.07 -4.14 7.84
N THR A 147 -9.61 -5.27 8.27
CA THR A 147 -8.85 -6.35 8.89
C THR A 147 -8.11 -7.22 7.89
N LYS A 148 -8.38 -7.07 6.59
CA LYS A 148 -7.73 -7.84 5.52
C LYS A 148 -6.54 -7.08 4.95
N ASN A 149 -5.42 -7.78 4.84
CA ASN A 149 -4.16 -7.23 4.37
C ASN A 149 -3.98 -7.55 2.89
N PHE A 150 -4.26 -6.59 2.01
CA PHE A 150 -4.04 -6.71 0.57
C PHE A 150 -2.80 -5.95 0.14
N VAL A 151 -2.01 -6.62 -0.68
CA VAL A 151 -0.87 -6.04 -1.39
C VAL A 151 -1.18 -6.05 -2.87
N SER A 152 -1.12 -4.90 -3.51
CA SER A 152 -1.21 -4.81 -4.97
C SER A 152 0.18 -4.87 -5.58
N ILE A 153 0.32 -5.69 -6.61
CA ILE A 153 1.49 -5.77 -7.49
C ILE A 153 1.03 -5.31 -8.86
N GLU A 154 1.46 -4.13 -9.25
CA GLU A 154 1.04 -3.47 -10.51
C GLU A 154 2.21 -3.43 -11.48
N GLN A 155 1.98 -3.82 -12.72
CA GLN A 155 2.98 -3.81 -13.77
C GLN A 155 2.43 -3.18 -15.04
N ASN A 156 3.14 -2.19 -15.55
CA ASN A 156 2.88 -1.65 -16.88
C ASN A 156 3.44 -2.59 -17.95
N LEU A 157 2.72 -2.70 -19.04
CA LEU A 157 3.03 -3.56 -20.18
C LEU A 157 2.98 -2.75 -21.46
N HIS A 158 3.92 -3.00 -22.33
CA HIS A 158 3.97 -2.47 -23.70
C HIS A 158 3.60 -3.58 -24.67
N VAL A 159 2.64 -3.30 -25.57
CA VAL A 159 2.15 -4.24 -26.59
C VAL A 159 2.55 -3.73 -27.95
N THR A 160 3.50 -4.40 -28.60
CA THR A 160 3.94 -4.06 -29.96
C THR A 160 3.04 -4.74 -30.99
N LEU A 161 2.51 -3.99 -31.92
CA LEU A 161 1.70 -4.49 -33.02
C LEU A 161 2.40 -4.29 -34.35
N ASP A 162 2.50 -5.36 -35.17
CA ASP A 162 3.01 -5.26 -36.52
C ASP A 162 2.11 -4.35 -37.37
N TRP A 163 2.67 -3.29 -37.94
CA TRP A 163 2.01 -2.34 -38.87
C TRP A 163 0.99 -1.37 -38.23
N TRP A 164 0.85 -1.35 -36.87
CA TRP A 164 -0.09 -0.50 -36.13
C TRP A 164 0.60 0.23 -34.98
N PRO A 165 0.02 1.31 -34.45
CA PRO A 165 0.53 1.92 -33.24
C PRO A 165 0.56 0.91 -32.09
N ASP A 166 1.60 0.98 -31.28
CA ASP A 166 1.73 0.21 -30.05
C ASP A 166 0.68 0.62 -29.04
N TYR A 167 0.41 -0.23 -28.06
CA TYR A 167 -0.55 -0.02 -27.01
C TYR A 167 0.09 -0.17 -25.63
N GLU A 168 -0.38 0.66 -24.71
CA GLU A 168 -0.09 0.49 -23.30
C GLU A 168 -1.14 -0.41 -22.65
N ALA A 169 -0.68 -1.26 -21.76
CA ALA A 169 -1.53 -2.10 -20.93
C ALA A 169 -1.00 -2.13 -19.50
N GLN A 170 -1.84 -2.55 -18.58
CA GLN A 170 -1.48 -2.68 -17.17
C GLN A 170 -2.13 -3.92 -16.59
N VAL A 171 -1.39 -4.62 -15.75
CA VAL A 171 -1.95 -5.68 -14.91
C VAL A 171 -1.71 -5.35 -13.44
N ARG A 172 -2.70 -5.64 -12.61
CA ARG A 172 -2.59 -5.58 -11.16
C ARG A 172 -3.08 -6.89 -10.55
N TYR A 173 -2.25 -7.46 -9.69
CA TYR A 173 -2.60 -8.61 -8.86
C TYR A 173 -2.79 -8.14 -7.43
N ASP A 174 -3.96 -8.36 -6.87
CA ASP A 174 -4.23 -8.09 -5.45
C ASP A 174 -4.02 -9.38 -4.66
N VAL A 175 -3.00 -9.39 -3.82
CA VAL A 175 -2.58 -10.51 -2.99
C VAL A 175 -3.12 -10.34 -1.59
N TYR A 176 -3.87 -11.31 -1.10
CA TYR A 176 -4.31 -11.35 0.30
C TYR A 176 -3.25 -12.06 1.15
N LEU A 177 -2.79 -11.38 2.20
CA LEU A 177 -1.88 -11.93 3.21
C LEU A 177 -2.62 -12.15 4.52
N TYR A 178 -2.43 -13.31 5.15
CA TYR A 178 -3.08 -13.66 6.41
C TYR A 178 -2.22 -14.62 7.25
N LEU A 179 -2.56 -14.71 8.53
CA LEU A 179 -2.04 -15.77 9.41
C LEU A 179 -3.03 -16.92 9.45
N ASP A 180 -2.52 -18.16 9.32
CA ASP A 180 -3.32 -19.35 9.54
C ASP A 180 -3.59 -19.57 11.04
N GLY A 181 -4.37 -20.60 11.39
CA GLY A 181 -4.70 -20.94 12.76
C GLY A 181 -3.49 -21.31 13.65
N ASN A 182 -2.32 -21.51 13.07
CA ASN A 182 -1.06 -21.78 13.76
C ASN A 182 -0.13 -20.57 13.80
N GLY A 183 -0.55 -19.42 13.29
CA GLY A 183 0.26 -18.20 13.25
C GLY A 183 1.32 -18.20 12.14
N HIS A 184 1.21 -19.06 11.13
CA HIS A 184 2.08 -19.01 9.95
C HIS A 184 1.52 -18.05 8.89
N ILE A 185 2.42 -17.35 8.21
CA ILE A 185 2.04 -16.45 7.14
C ILE A 185 1.64 -17.23 5.91
N ASN A 186 0.50 -16.88 5.35
CA ASN A 186 -0.01 -17.40 4.08
C ASN A 186 -0.43 -16.25 3.16
N GLY A 187 -0.52 -16.56 1.87
CA GLY A 187 -0.97 -15.58 0.88
C GLY A 187 -1.42 -16.23 -0.41
N TYR A 188 -2.33 -15.57 -1.10
CA TYR A 188 -2.77 -15.97 -2.43
C TYR A 188 -3.26 -14.75 -3.23
N VAL A 189 -3.22 -14.87 -4.56
CA VAL A 189 -3.81 -13.86 -5.45
C VAL A 189 -5.32 -13.95 -5.37
N ALA A 190 -5.95 -12.91 -4.85
CA ALA A 190 -7.40 -12.83 -4.69
C ALA A 190 -8.08 -12.27 -5.94
N TRP A 191 -7.46 -11.26 -6.60
CA TRP A 191 -7.99 -10.64 -7.81
C TRP A 191 -6.89 -10.32 -8.80
N VAL A 192 -7.28 -10.27 -10.09
CA VAL A 192 -6.44 -9.85 -11.20
C VAL A 192 -7.23 -8.81 -12.00
N TYR A 193 -6.62 -7.65 -12.19
CA TYR A 193 -7.16 -6.58 -13.02
C TYR A 193 -6.27 -6.39 -14.23
N VAL A 194 -6.87 -6.28 -15.39
CA VAL A 194 -6.18 -5.99 -16.64
C VAL A 194 -6.82 -4.77 -17.26
N TRP A 195 -6.00 -3.82 -17.65
CA TRP A 195 -6.40 -2.63 -18.38
C TRP A 195 -5.59 -2.55 -19.67
N VAL A 196 -6.20 -2.04 -20.73
CA VAL A 196 -5.58 -1.77 -22.02
C VAL A 196 -6.01 -0.39 -22.46
N GLU A 197 -5.08 0.41 -22.93
CA GLU A 197 -5.33 1.72 -23.50
C GLU A 197 -6.44 1.71 -24.54
N GLY A 198 -7.27 2.78 -24.56
CA GLY A 198 -8.38 2.90 -25.52
C GLY A 198 -7.89 3.05 -26.97
N GLY A 199 -8.47 2.27 -27.88
CA GLY A 199 -8.15 2.32 -29.30
C GLY A 199 -8.90 1.26 -30.09
N ILE A 200 -8.65 1.19 -31.41
CA ILE A 200 -9.39 0.31 -32.33
C ILE A 200 -9.22 -1.17 -31.95
N PHE A 201 -8.03 -1.56 -31.47
CA PHE A 201 -7.70 -2.94 -31.11
C PHE A 201 -7.74 -3.23 -29.62
N SER A 202 -8.09 -2.27 -28.76
CA SER A 202 -8.04 -2.43 -27.31
C SER A 202 -8.83 -3.66 -26.82
N SER A 203 -10.03 -3.90 -27.37
CA SER A 203 -10.83 -5.07 -27.02
C SER A 203 -10.19 -6.39 -27.46
N HIS A 204 -9.54 -6.41 -28.60
CA HIS A 204 -8.83 -7.61 -29.09
C HIS A 204 -7.62 -7.91 -28.19
N ILE A 205 -6.79 -6.90 -27.90
CA ILE A 205 -5.64 -7.02 -27.02
C ILE A 205 -6.07 -7.47 -25.62
N PHE A 206 -7.11 -6.86 -25.07
CA PHE A 206 -7.66 -7.26 -23.77
C PHE A 206 -8.09 -8.73 -23.73
N ASN A 207 -8.84 -9.19 -24.75
CA ASN A 207 -9.31 -10.57 -24.85
C ASN A 207 -8.17 -11.59 -24.97
N GLU A 208 -7.04 -11.21 -25.57
CA GLU A 208 -5.85 -12.06 -25.67
C GLU A 208 -4.98 -12.05 -24.39
N LEU A 209 -4.84 -10.89 -23.74
CA LEU A 209 -4.02 -10.73 -22.55
C LEU A 209 -4.69 -11.26 -21.27
N GLN A 210 -5.94 -10.91 -21.05
CA GLN A 210 -6.64 -11.21 -19.79
C GLN A 210 -6.58 -12.70 -19.42
N PRO A 211 -6.90 -13.67 -20.30
CA PRO A 211 -6.85 -15.09 -19.91
C PRO A 211 -5.46 -15.55 -19.51
N LYS A 212 -4.40 -15.05 -20.18
CA LYS A 212 -3.00 -15.40 -19.89
C LYS A 212 -2.55 -14.84 -18.55
N LEU A 213 -2.90 -13.58 -18.27
CA LEU A 213 -2.56 -12.90 -17.01
C LEU A 213 -3.34 -13.49 -15.83
N VAL A 214 -4.62 -13.80 -16.02
CA VAL A 214 -5.43 -14.49 -15.01
C VAL A 214 -4.89 -15.91 -14.73
N ALA A 215 -4.50 -16.66 -15.75
CA ALA A 215 -3.87 -17.97 -15.57
C ALA A 215 -2.52 -17.88 -14.82
N GLY A 216 -1.82 -16.75 -14.93
CA GLY A 216 -0.60 -16.47 -14.17
C GLY A 216 -0.81 -16.34 -12.65
N ALA A 217 -2.04 -16.09 -12.18
CA ALA A 217 -2.34 -15.87 -10.77
C ALA A 217 -2.02 -17.09 -9.88
N SER A 218 -2.26 -18.32 -10.38
CA SER A 218 -1.91 -19.54 -9.64
C SER A 218 -0.39 -19.68 -9.48
N THR A 219 0.36 -19.47 -10.53
CA THR A 219 1.83 -19.50 -10.49
C THR A 219 2.39 -18.43 -9.55
N LEU A 220 1.82 -17.21 -9.57
CA LEU A 220 2.21 -16.17 -8.64
C LEU A 220 1.87 -16.53 -7.19
N THR A 221 0.71 -17.15 -6.94
CA THR A 221 0.32 -17.65 -5.62
C THR A 221 1.34 -18.68 -5.10
N GLU A 222 1.73 -19.65 -5.92
CA GLU A 222 2.74 -20.66 -5.56
C GLU A 222 4.10 -20.04 -5.22
N LYS A 223 4.54 -19.04 -6.01
CA LYS A 223 5.79 -18.29 -5.75
C LYS A 223 5.72 -17.52 -4.43
N ILE A 224 4.60 -16.84 -4.17
CA ILE A 224 4.37 -16.13 -2.91
C ILE A 224 4.40 -17.08 -1.73
N GLN A 225 3.67 -18.19 -1.80
CA GLN A 225 3.67 -19.21 -0.74
C GLN A 225 5.06 -19.81 -0.50
N SER A 226 5.82 -20.08 -1.56
CA SER A 226 7.20 -20.53 -1.46
C SER A 226 8.09 -19.53 -0.72
N LYS A 227 7.92 -18.21 -0.97
CA LYS A 227 8.65 -17.16 -0.24
C LYS A 227 8.21 -17.08 1.22
N LEU A 228 6.91 -17.13 1.48
CA LEU A 228 6.38 -17.06 2.84
C LEU A 228 6.76 -18.29 3.67
N SER A 229 6.99 -19.44 3.05
CA SER A 229 7.48 -20.65 3.73
C SER A 229 8.85 -20.50 4.39
N LEU A 230 9.66 -19.49 3.99
CA LEU A 230 10.91 -19.14 4.68
C LEU A 230 10.67 -18.70 6.14
N PHE A 231 9.46 -18.26 6.45
CA PHE A 231 9.05 -17.87 7.80
C PHE A 231 8.33 -18.97 8.57
N SER A 232 8.23 -20.20 8.02
CA SER A 232 7.47 -21.31 8.61
C SER A 232 7.98 -21.79 9.98
N ALA A 233 9.24 -21.46 10.32
CA ALA A 233 9.80 -21.75 11.64
C ALA A 233 9.33 -20.77 12.73
N PHE A 234 8.63 -19.69 12.35
CA PHE A 234 8.17 -18.63 13.26
C PHE A 234 6.65 -18.68 13.38
N HIS A 235 6.17 -18.37 14.58
CA HIS A 235 4.75 -18.18 14.87
C HIS A 235 4.50 -16.70 15.17
N PHE A 236 3.51 -16.13 14.51
CA PHE A 236 3.16 -14.73 14.68
C PHE A 236 1.76 -14.59 15.27
N ASN A 237 1.59 -13.60 16.13
CA ASN A 237 0.31 -13.25 16.76
C ASN A 237 -0.42 -12.12 15.98
N GLY A 238 0.25 -11.48 15.03
CA GLY A 238 -0.34 -10.43 14.21
C GLY A 238 0.44 -10.19 12.93
N LEU A 239 -0.31 -9.80 11.90
CA LEU A 239 0.19 -9.37 10.61
C LEU A 239 -0.58 -8.13 10.19
N TYR A 240 0.14 -7.08 9.76
CA TYR A 240 -0.48 -5.90 9.18
C TYR A 240 0.47 -5.20 8.19
N LEU A 241 -0.08 -4.28 7.43
CA LEU A 241 0.64 -3.55 6.39
C LEU A 241 0.70 -2.06 6.73
N LEU A 242 1.85 -1.45 6.46
CA LEU A 242 2.02 0.00 6.49
C LEU A 242 2.23 0.50 5.07
N PRO A 243 1.64 1.65 4.68
CA PRO A 243 1.93 2.27 3.41
C PRO A 243 3.38 2.77 3.36
N GLY A 244 3.95 2.72 2.15
CA GLY A 244 5.29 3.25 1.90
C GLY A 244 6.45 2.49 2.55
N PRO A 245 7.65 3.09 2.55
CA PRO A 245 8.85 2.49 3.10
C PRO A 245 8.75 2.29 4.62
N LYS A 246 9.56 1.36 5.13
CA LYS A 246 9.67 1.11 6.56
C LYS A 246 9.90 2.42 7.33
N PRO A 247 9.09 2.70 8.36
CA PRO A 247 9.24 3.92 9.15
C PRO A 247 10.63 4.03 9.75
N SER A 248 11.30 5.16 9.50
CA SER A 248 12.56 5.51 10.17
C SER A 248 12.25 6.11 11.55
N ASN A 249 13.28 6.25 12.40
CA ASN A 249 13.16 6.97 13.67
C ASN A 249 13.12 8.50 13.49
N SER A 250 13.16 9.01 12.27
CA SER A 250 13.06 10.42 11.94
C SER A 250 11.61 10.89 11.87
N PHE A 251 11.41 12.19 12.10
CA PHE A 251 10.11 12.84 11.98
C PHE A 251 9.64 12.79 10.55
N GLY A 252 8.47 12.22 10.33
CA GLY A 252 7.72 12.26 9.10
C GLY A 252 8.46 11.74 7.87
N ASP A 253 7.70 11.22 6.97
CA ASP A 253 8.16 10.74 5.67
C ASP A 253 7.17 11.22 4.61
N ILE A 254 7.64 11.71 3.48
CA ILE A 254 6.80 12.06 2.35
C ILE A 254 7.06 11.03 1.26
N GLY A 255 6.05 10.29 0.89
CA GLY A 255 6.17 9.22 -0.08
C GLY A 255 4.93 9.08 -0.97
N ASP A 256 4.96 8.07 -1.80
CA ASP A 256 3.82 7.61 -2.60
C ASP A 256 3.44 6.21 -2.12
N THR A 257 2.16 5.98 -1.85
CA THR A 257 1.66 4.66 -1.43
C THR A 257 1.92 3.57 -2.46
N LYS A 258 2.05 3.91 -3.75
CA LYS A 258 2.40 2.98 -4.82
C LYS A 258 3.91 2.72 -4.96
N SER A 259 4.75 3.38 -4.21
CA SER A 259 6.21 3.21 -4.30
C SER A 259 6.72 2.01 -3.50
N ASN A 260 6.12 1.74 -2.37
CA ASN A 260 6.47 0.61 -1.50
C ASN A 260 5.43 0.39 -0.39
N SER A 261 5.50 -0.77 0.26
CA SER A 261 4.75 -1.10 1.48
C SER A 261 5.57 -1.96 2.42
N THR A 262 5.32 -1.81 3.71
CA THR A 262 6.00 -2.58 4.76
C THR A 262 5.06 -3.63 5.33
N LEU A 263 5.46 -4.89 5.28
CA LEU A 263 4.83 -5.98 6.01
C LEU A 263 5.35 -5.97 7.44
N VAL A 264 4.44 -5.93 8.41
CA VAL A 264 4.76 -5.95 9.83
C VAL A 264 4.25 -7.23 10.45
N LEU A 265 5.16 -7.95 11.09
CA LEU A 265 4.91 -9.22 11.76
C LEU A 265 5.10 -9.04 13.27
N VAL A 266 4.10 -9.46 14.04
CA VAL A 266 4.08 -9.38 15.50
C VAL A 266 4.28 -10.79 16.05
N PRO A 267 5.39 -11.06 16.76
CA PRO A 267 5.66 -12.35 17.39
C PRO A 267 4.64 -12.75 18.44
#